data_35ad3575329dd3ce86e1ebbb64020897
#
_entry.id   35ad3575329dd3ce86e1ebbb64020897
#
_cell.length_a   1.000
_cell.length_b   1.000
_cell.length_c   1.000
_cell.angle_alpha   90.00
_cell.angle_beta   90.00
_cell.angle_gamma   90.00
#
_symmetry.space_group_name_H-M   'P 1'
#
loop_
_entity.id
_entity.type
_entity.pdbx_description
1 polymer ?
#
loop_
_entity_poly.entity_id
_entity_poly.type
_entity_poly.pdbx_seq_one_letter_code
_entity_poly.pdbx_strand_id
1 'polypeptide(L)'
;MTTIPISIPLTLIVICIFELVYFGIKKCIVKSSFNKNETLINVVFVAYLAVLVEVVLLPFNLVSSNTIRETFPFEAYLQVIPFKSISFYISHMTNYHIMIQFFGNLLLLAPLAIYMNINRSISVLKNLILALCISFFIELSQGLLNLIFQYPNNVSDIDDLILNVIGYMCALLLVPWFKTIFKLKNKFH
;
A
#
# COMPACT_ATOMS: atom_id res chain seq x y z
N MET A 1 17.39 -18.62 -10.84
CA MET A 1 16.30 -17.74 -10.37
C MET A 1 16.76 -17.08 -9.09
N THR A 2 16.85 -15.76 -9.06
CA THR A 2 17.21 -15.01 -7.84
C THR A 2 15.96 -14.30 -7.37
N THR A 3 15.50 -14.58 -6.15
CA THR A 3 14.38 -13.91 -5.53
C THR A 3 14.90 -12.79 -4.65
N ILE A 4 14.37 -11.58 -4.79
CA ILE A 4 14.59 -10.48 -3.85
C ILE A 4 13.42 -10.50 -2.86
N PRO A 5 13.60 -11.10 -1.67
CA PRO A 5 12.53 -11.19 -0.69
C PRO A 5 12.36 -9.87 0.07
N ILE A 6 11.16 -9.65 0.62
CA ILE A 6 10.99 -8.68 1.69
C ILE A 6 11.82 -9.17 2.88
N SER A 7 12.72 -8.35 3.38
CA SER A 7 13.57 -8.69 4.53
C SER A 7 13.67 -7.51 5.50
N ILE A 8 13.69 -7.81 6.80
CA ILE A 8 13.75 -6.78 7.85
C ILE A 8 14.89 -5.77 7.61
N PRO A 9 16.14 -6.18 7.26
CA PRO A 9 17.21 -5.23 6.97
C PRO A 9 16.90 -4.31 5.77
N LEU A 10 16.30 -4.84 4.71
CA LEU A 10 15.93 -4.05 3.53
C LEU A 10 14.85 -3.04 3.89
N THR A 11 13.79 -3.47 4.58
CA THR A 11 12.72 -2.60 5.06
C THR A 11 13.25 -1.45 5.91
N LEU A 12 14.15 -1.73 6.85
CA LEU A 12 14.76 -0.70 7.68
C LEU A 12 15.58 0.30 6.87
N ILE A 13 16.33 -0.16 5.86
CA ILE A 13 17.10 0.72 4.96
C ILE A 13 16.14 1.62 4.16
N VAL A 14 15.07 1.08 3.60
CA VAL A 14 14.09 1.84 2.83
C VAL A 14 13.41 2.89 3.71
N ILE A 15 12.99 2.52 4.92
CA ILE A 15 12.43 3.47 5.91
C ILE A 15 13.44 4.59 6.21
N CYS A 16 14.70 4.26 6.49
CA CYS A 16 15.72 5.26 6.77
C CYS A 16 15.93 6.24 5.62
N ILE A 17 15.93 5.76 4.37
CA ILE A 17 16.04 6.61 3.18
C ILE A 17 14.85 7.56 3.09
N PHE A 18 13.62 7.07 3.24
CA PHE A 18 12.42 7.89 3.18
C PHE A 18 12.40 8.96 4.28
N GLU A 19 12.80 8.59 5.51
CA GLU A 19 12.90 9.55 6.63
C GLU A 19 13.96 10.62 6.38
N LEU A 20 15.14 10.25 5.88
CA LEU A 20 16.19 11.20 5.52
C LEU A 20 15.70 12.20 4.46
N VAL A 21 15.02 11.72 3.43
CA VAL A 21 14.42 12.57 2.39
C VAL A 21 13.36 13.50 3.00
N TYR A 22 12.46 12.98 3.84
CA TYR A 22 11.44 13.78 4.52
C TYR A 22 12.05 14.90 5.37
N PHE A 23 13.02 14.59 6.23
CA PHE A 23 13.67 15.59 7.08
C PHE A 23 14.49 16.59 6.26
N GLY A 24 15.15 16.14 5.19
CA GLY A 24 15.85 17.02 4.26
C GLY A 24 14.91 18.02 3.59
N ILE A 25 13.79 17.56 3.04
CA ILE A 25 12.77 18.42 2.43
C ILE A 25 12.19 19.39 3.47
N LYS A 26 11.83 18.91 4.64
CA LYS A 26 11.25 19.72 5.70
C LYS A 26 12.20 20.83 6.16
N LYS A 27 13.49 20.53 6.33
CA LYS A 27 14.50 21.48 6.77
C LYS A 27 14.87 22.49 5.68
N CYS A 28 15.09 22.02 4.44
CA CYS A 28 15.64 22.85 3.37
C CYS A 28 14.57 23.64 2.61
N ILE A 29 13.38 23.06 2.40
CA ILE A 29 12.34 23.62 1.53
C ILE A 29 11.23 24.27 2.35
N VAL A 30 10.65 23.54 3.30
CA VAL A 30 9.47 24.02 4.04
C VAL A 30 9.83 25.00 5.15
N LYS A 31 11.04 24.92 5.72
CA LYS A 31 11.54 25.76 6.83
C LYS A 31 10.54 25.89 8.00
N SER A 32 9.71 24.87 8.23
CA SER A 32 8.67 24.87 9.25
C SER A 32 9.20 24.45 10.62
N SER A 33 8.61 25.01 11.68
CA SER A 33 8.89 24.60 13.06
C SER A 33 8.41 23.16 13.31
N PHE A 34 9.14 22.44 14.17
CA PHE A 34 8.81 21.07 14.56
C PHE A 34 7.78 21.07 15.68
N ASN A 35 6.50 20.81 15.37
CA ASN A 35 5.52 20.44 16.38
C ASN A 35 5.63 18.92 16.62
N LYS A 36 5.80 18.52 17.89
CA LYS A 36 6.04 17.11 18.27
C LYS A 36 4.98 16.16 17.72
N ASN A 37 3.69 16.47 17.89
CA ASN A 37 2.60 15.59 17.45
C ASN A 37 2.50 15.50 15.93
N GLU A 38 2.62 16.62 15.23
CA GLU A 38 2.62 16.63 13.76
C GLU A 38 3.85 15.92 13.20
N THR A 39 5.00 16.07 13.85
CA THR A 39 6.23 15.40 13.41
C THR A 39 6.11 13.89 13.60
N LEU A 40 5.58 13.42 14.76
CA LEU A 40 5.37 11.98 14.99
C LEU A 40 4.42 11.36 13.95
N ILE A 41 3.28 12.01 13.67
CA ILE A 41 2.33 11.54 12.67
C ILE A 41 2.98 11.43 11.29
N ASN A 42 3.77 12.45 10.91
CA ASN A 42 4.44 12.46 9.60
C ASN A 42 5.53 11.38 9.51
N VAL A 43 6.33 11.17 10.57
CA VAL A 43 7.35 10.10 10.63
C VAL A 43 6.68 8.73 10.47
N VAL A 44 5.65 8.46 11.24
CA VAL A 44 4.91 7.18 11.13
C VAL A 44 4.33 7.01 9.71
N PHE A 45 3.81 8.09 9.11
CA PHE A 45 3.26 8.03 7.77
C PHE A 45 4.34 7.82 6.70
N VAL A 46 5.50 8.46 6.82
CA VAL A 46 6.63 8.26 5.91
C VAL A 46 7.16 6.83 6.00
N ALA A 47 7.29 6.28 7.21
CA ALA A 47 7.64 4.88 7.41
C ALA A 47 6.61 3.93 6.76
N TYR A 48 5.31 4.23 6.93
CA TYR A 48 4.25 3.48 6.25
C TYR A 48 4.39 3.55 4.71
N LEU A 49 4.67 4.73 4.13
CA LEU A 49 4.86 4.84 2.67
C LEU A 49 6.06 4.00 2.18
N ALA A 50 7.14 3.95 2.97
CA ALA A 50 8.29 3.11 2.66
C ALA A 50 7.91 1.62 2.61
N VAL A 51 7.17 1.15 3.63
CA VAL A 51 6.66 -0.22 3.69
C VAL A 51 5.64 -0.49 2.56
N LEU A 52 4.75 0.46 2.26
CA LEU A 52 3.79 0.33 1.16
C LEU A 52 4.50 0.11 -0.18
N VAL A 53 5.50 0.92 -0.49
CA VAL A 53 6.30 0.77 -1.72
C VAL A 53 6.98 -0.59 -1.76
N GLU A 54 7.54 -1.04 -0.64
CA GLU A 54 8.20 -2.34 -0.55
C GLU A 54 7.21 -3.49 -0.77
N VAL A 55 6.07 -3.49 -0.10
CA VAL A 55 5.03 -4.54 -0.21
C VAL A 55 4.44 -4.59 -1.63
N VAL A 56 4.22 -3.42 -2.26
CA VAL A 56 3.69 -3.35 -3.63
C VAL A 56 4.70 -3.85 -4.66
N LEU A 57 6.00 -3.55 -4.46
CA LEU A 57 7.03 -3.87 -5.44
C LEU A 57 7.72 -5.21 -5.20
N LEU A 58 7.72 -5.76 -3.99
CA LEU A 58 8.38 -7.03 -3.64
C LEU A 58 7.34 -8.11 -3.24
N PRO A 59 7.68 -9.40 -3.35
CA PRO A 59 8.96 -9.96 -3.76
C PRO A 59 9.15 -9.98 -5.28
N PHE A 60 10.39 -9.79 -5.75
CA PHE A 60 10.75 -9.96 -7.15
C PHE A 60 11.49 -11.26 -7.42
N ASN A 61 11.02 -11.99 -8.42
CA ASN A 61 11.75 -13.11 -8.99
C ASN A 61 12.44 -12.65 -10.29
N LEU A 62 13.76 -12.54 -10.24
CA LEU A 62 14.56 -12.28 -11.42
C LEU A 62 14.83 -13.62 -12.13
N VAL A 63 14.21 -13.83 -13.27
CA VAL A 63 14.44 -15.01 -14.10
C VAL A 63 15.66 -14.74 -14.99
N SER A 64 16.70 -15.59 -14.86
CA SER A 64 17.86 -15.51 -15.74
C SER A 64 17.46 -15.86 -17.18
N SER A 65 17.98 -15.11 -18.15
CA SER A 65 17.71 -15.27 -19.58
C SER A 65 18.05 -16.67 -20.15
N ASN A 66 18.81 -17.46 -19.39
CA ASN A 66 19.22 -18.82 -19.78
C ASN A 66 18.26 -19.91 -19.28
N THR A 67 17.26 -19.56 -18.48
CA THR A 67 16.21 -20.50 -18.07
C THR A 67 15.18 -20.59 -19.18
N ILE A 68 14.74 -21.80 -19.53
CA ILE A 68 13.64 -22.02 -20.48
C ILE A 68 12.49 -21.10 -20.03
N ARG A 69 12.05 -20.17 -20.89
CA ARG A 69 10.92 -19.29 -20.60
C ARG A 69 9.69 -20.17 -20.45
N GLU A 70 9.29 -20.41 -19.23
CA GLU A 70 7.99 -20.99 -18.96
C GLU A 70 6.94 -19.99 -19.46
N THR A 71 6.08 -20.41 -20.37
CA THR A 71 4.96 -19.58 -20.82
C THR A 71 3.85 -19.72 -19.77
N PHE A 72 3.68 -18.70 -18.96
CA PHE A 72 2.56 -18.63 -18.04
C PHE A 72 1.28 -18.24 -18.77
N PRO A 73 0.12 -18.80 -18.39
CA PRO A 73 -1.15 -18.37 -18.94
C PRO A 73 -1.45 -16.92 -18.55
N PHE A 74 -2.27 -16.23 -19.38
CA PHE A 74 -2.59 -14.82 -19.16
C PHE A 74 -3.19 -14.56 -17.76
N GLU A 75 -3.97 -15.50 -17.26
CA GLU A 75 -4.61 -15.45 -15.95
C GLU A 75 -3.61 -15.43 -14.77
N ALA A 76 -2.36 -15.84 -15.01
CA ALA A 76 -1.29 -15.73 -14.02
C ALA A 76 -0.79 -14.28 -13.86
N TYR A 77 -1.03 -13.42 -14.85
CA TYR A 77 -0.63 -12.01 -14.82
C TYR A 77 -1.75 -11.06 -14.42
N LEU A 78 -2.99 -11.38 -14.79
CA LEU A 78 -4.14 -10.51 -14.65
C LEU A 78 -5.40 -11.29 -14.32
N GLN A 79 -6.04 -10.95 -13.20
CA GLN A 79 -7.35 -11.46 -12.78
C GLN A 79 -8.38 -10.32 -12.84
N VAL A 80 -9.37 -10.43 -13.74
CA VAL A 80 -10.38 -9.38 -14.00
C VAL A 80 -11.81 -9.79 -13.62
N ILE A 81 -12.01 -11.00 -13.14
CA ILE A 81 -13.36 -11.50 -12.75
C ILE A 81 -13.64 -11.06 -11.32
N PRO A 82 -14.56 -10.12 -11.07
CA PRO A 82 -14.87 -9.66 -9.73
C PRO A 82 -15.32 -10.81 -8.81
N PHE A 83 -14.92 -10.74 -7.55
CA PHE A 83 -15.24 -11.67 -6.47
C PHE A 83 -14.67 -13.09 -6.61
N LYS A 84 -13.87 -13.38 -7.65
CA LYS A 84 -13.23 -14.68 -7.83
C LYS A 84 -12.19 -14.93 -6.75
N SER A 85 -11.26 -14.02 -6.56
CA SER A 85 -10.19 -14.13 -5.55
C SER A 85 -10.74 -13.93 -4.14
N ILE A 86 -11.66 -13.02 -3.91
CA ILE A 86 -12.34 -12.84 -2.61
C ILE A 86 -13.06 -14.13 -2.19
N SER A 87 -13.80 -14.77 -3.09
CA SER A 87 -14.48 -16.05 -2.81
C SER A 87 -13.48 -17.15 -2.47
N PHE A 88 -12.38 -17.21 -3.21
CA PHE A 88 -11.28 -18.14 -2.92
C PHE A 88 -10.66 -17.87 -1.55
N TYR A 89 -10.37 -16.62 -1.22
CA TYR A 89 -9.79 -16.24 0.07
C TYR A 89 -10.73 -16.66 1.23
N ILE A 90 -12.02 -16.34 1.14
CA ILE A 90 -13.01 -16.67 2.18
C ILE A 90 -13.10 -18.20 2.38
N SER A 91 -13.08 -18.98 1.31
CA SER A 91 -13.18 -20.45 1.41
C SER A 91 -11.90 -21.11 1.95
N HIS A 92 -10.76 -20.42 1.92
CA HIS A 92 -9.45 -20.95 2.33
C HIS A 92 -8.80 -20.15 3.47
N MET A 93 -9.60 -19.45 4.30
CA MET A 93 -9.12 -18.61 5.41
C MET A 93 -8.31 -19.36 6.49
N THR A 94 -8.35 -20.70 6.51
CA THR A 94 -7.51 -21.52 7.39
C THR A 94 -6.03 -21.49 6.98
N ASN A 95 -5.73 -21.14 5.72
CA ASN A 95 -4.37 -20.99 5.24
C ASN A 95 -3.84 -19.61 5.62
N TYR A 96 -2.75 -19.57 6.39
CA TYR A 96 -2.11 -18.35 6.88
C TYR A 96 -1.71 -17.38 5.76
N HIS A 97 -1.18 -17.87 4.64
CA HIS A 97 -0.78 -17.02 3.51
C HIS A 97 -1.99 -16.35 2.84
N ILE A 98 -3.08 -17.09 2.67
CA ILE A 98 -4.33 -16.57 2.11
C ILE A 98 -4.95 -15.52 3.05
N MET A 99 -4.93 -15.79 4.35
CA MET A 99 -5.39 -14.83 5.35
C MET A 99 -4.57 -13.52 5.32
N ILE A 100 -3.24 -13.63 5.23
CA ILE A 100 -2.37 -12.44 5.11
C ILE A 100 -2.68 -11.65 3.83
N GLN A 101 -2.89 -12.31 2.70
CA GLN A 101 -3.20 -11.64 1.44
C GLN A 101 -4.54 -10.90 1.53
N PHE A 102 -5.59 -11.53 2.03
CA PHE A 102 -6.90 -10.91 2.21
C PHE A 102 -6.84 -9.69 3.13
N PHE A 103 -6.34 -9.86 4.36
CA PHE A 103 -6.26 -8.77 5.33
C PHE A 103 -5.17 -7.76 4.97
N GLY A 104 -4.11 -8.19 4.30
CA GLY A 104 -3.06 -7.33 3.79
C GLY A 104 -3.63 -6.28 2.85
N ASN A 105 -4.37 -6.68 1.83
CA ASN A 105 -5.04 -5.77 0.90
C ASN A 105 -6.11 -4.94 1.61
N LEU A 106 -6.92 -5.54 2.47
CA LEU A 106 -7.94 -4.81 3.23
C LEU A 106 -7.35 -3.69 4.10
N LEU A 107 -6.16 -3.87 4.66
CA LEU A 107 -5.51 -2.90 5.54
C LEU A 107 -4.50 -2.01 4.82
N LEU A 108 -4.14 -2.32 3.57
CA LEU A 108 -3.07 -1.68 2.83
C LEU A 108 -3.21 -0.16 2.79
N LEU A 109 -4.38 0.36 2.45
CA LEU A 109 -4.65 1.79 2.32
C LEU A 109 -5.27 2.43 3.57
N ALA A 110 -5.50 1.69 4.65
CA ALA A 110 -6.11 2.21 5.88
C ALA A 110 -5.29 3.34 6.53
N PRO A 111 -3.95 3.25 6.68
CA PRO A 111 -3.15 4.35 7.24
C PRO A 111 -3.18 5.60 6.37
N LEU A 112 -3.26 5.44 5.04
CA LEU A 112 -3.41 6.57 4.12
C LEU A 112 -4.72 7.31 4.33
N ALA A 113 -5.84 6.58 4.47
CA ALA A 113 -7.16 7.16 4.75
C ALA A 113 -7.14 8.00 6.03
N ILE A 114 -6.56 7.47 7.09
CA ILE A 114 -6.43 8.16 8.38
C ILE A 114 -5.57 9.41 8.23
N TYR A 115 -4.38 9.30 7.62
CA TYR A 115 -3.45 10.41 7.46
C TYR A 115 -4.05 11.56 6.64
N MET A 116 -4.70 11.25 5.52
CA MET A 116 -5.31 12.27 4.65
C MET A 116 -6.45 13.02 5.33
N ASN A 117 -7.16 12.39 6.27
CA ASN A 117 -8.35 12.95 6.91
C ASN A 117 -8.12 13.43 8.36
N ILE A 118 -6.97 13.14 8.96
CA ILE A 118 -6.70 13.48 10.37
C ILE A 118 -6.63 15.00 10.59
N ASN A 119 -6.07 15.75 9.64
CA ASN A 119 -5.93 17.21 9.71
C ASN A 119 -6.88 17.97 8.79
N ARG A 120 -7.65 17.26 7.94
CA ARG A 120 -8.54 17.84 6.94
C ARG A 120 -9.85 17.07 6.91
N SER A 121 -10.93 17.71 6.49
CA SER A 121 -12.20 17.06 6.22
C SER A 121 -12.35 16.92 4.71
N ILE A 122 -12.03 15.77 4.18
CA ILE A 122 -12.20 15.45 2.76
C ILE A 122 -13.57 14.81 2.58
N SER A 123 -14.33 15.24 1.57
CA SER A 123 -15.66 14.65 1.31
C SER A 123 -15.56 13.15 0.98
N VAL A 124 -16.60 12.41 1.28
CA VAL A 124 -16.67 10.95 1.04
C VAL A 124 -16.38 10.62 -0.43
N LEU A 125 -16.95 11.38 -1.37
CA LEU A 125 -16.72 11.17 -2.81
C LEU A 125 -15.25 11.36 -3.19
N LYS A 126 -14.59 12.41 -2.67
CA LYS A 126 -13.15 12.63 -2.94
C LYS A 126 -12.29 11.52 -2.33
N ASN A 127 -12.63 11.03 -1.15
CA ASN A 127 -11.97 9.88 -0.53
C ASN A 127 -12.13 8.61 -1.39
N LEU A 128 -13.35 8.35 -1.89
CA LEU A 128 -13.60 7.21 -2.76
C LEU A 128 -12.79 7.28 -4.07
N ILE A 129 -12.79 8.44 -4.73
CA ILE A 129 -12.00 8.65 -5.95
C ILE A 129 -10.49 8.47 -5.66
N LEU A 130 -10.00 9.02 -4.55
CA LEU A 130 -8.61 8.88 -4.16
C LEU A 130 -8.23 7.41 -3.92
N ALA A 131 -9.07 6.66 -3.19
CA ALA A 131 -8.86 5.25 -2.94
C ALA A 131 -8.84 4.44 -4.24
N LEU A 132 -9.80 4.67 -5.13
CA LEU A 132 -9.87 4.03 -6.45
C LEU A 132 -8.63 4.32 -7.29
N CYS A 133 -8.22 5.58 -7.39
CA CYS A 133 -7.04 5.96 -8.17
C CYS A 133 -5.77 5.29 -7.61
N ILE A 134 -5.53 5.35 -6.31
CA ILE A 134 -4.32 4.79 -5.70
C ILE A 134 -4.31 3.26 -5.85
N SER A 135 -5.43 2.60 -5.53
CA SER A 135 -5.53 1.16 -5.70
C SER A 135 -5.33 0.73 -7.15
N PHE A 136 -5.94 1.44 -8.10
CA PHE A 136 -5.72 1.18 -9.52
C PHE A 136 -4.25 1.32 -9.93
N PHE A 137 -3.54 2.36 -9.44
CA PHE A 137 -2.11 2.51 -9.72
C PHE A 137 -1.25 1.41 -9.10
N ILE A 138 -1.63 0.88 -7.95
CA ILE A 138 -0.97 -0.28 -7.35
C ILE A 138 -1.10 -1.49 -8.27
N GLU A 139 -2.33 -1.85 -8.66
CA GLU A 139 -2.58 -2.99 -9.54
C GLU A 139 -1.90 -2.83 -10.91
N LEU A 140 -1.99 -1.62 -11.48
CA LEU A 140 -1.32 -1.30 -12.74
C LEU A 140 0.19 -1.47 -12.64
N SER A 141 0.80 -1.02 -11.52
CA SER A 141 2.24 -1.16 -11.29
C SER A 141 2.65 -2.62 -11.22
N GLN A 142 1.89 -3.45 -10.51
CA GLN A 142 2.13 -4.90 -10.42
C GLN A 142 2.00 -5.58 -11.79
N GLY A 143 0.95 -5.27 -12.53
CA GLY A 143 0.77 -5.79 -13.89
C GLY A 143 1.91 -5.38 -14.83
N LEU A 144 2.33 -4.11 -14.81
CA LEU A 144 3.45 -3.61 -15.62
C LEU A 144 4.78 -4.30 -15.25
N LEU A 145 5.04 -4.50 -13.96
CA LEU A 145 6.24 -5.19 -13.50
C LEU A 145 6.26 -6.65 -13.96
N ASN A 146 5.12 -7.34 -13.90
CA ASN A 146 5.00 -8.69 -14.43
C ASN A 146 5.32 -8.77 -15.92
N LEU A 147 4.85 -7.79 -16.71
CA LEU A 147 5.13 -7.71 -18.15
C LEU A 147 6.61 -7.41 -18.42
N ILE A 148 7.23 -6.50 -17.66
CA ILE A 148 8.64 -6.14 -17.81
C ILE A 148 9.54 -7.33 -17.48
N PHE A 149 9.27 -8.03 -16.38
CA PHE A 149 10.08 -9.16 -15.93
C PHE A 149 9.70 -10.49 -16.60
N GLN A 150 8.59 -10.50 -17.37
CA GLN A 150 8.04 -11.71 -18.02
C GLN A 150 7.84 -12.87 -17.04
N TYR A 151 7.50 -12.54 -15.80
CA TYR A 151 7.26 -13.48 -14.71
C TYR A 151 6.11 -12.95 -13.84
N PRO A 152 5.11 -13.79 -13.49
CA PRO A 152 4.00 -13.38 -12.62
C PRO A 152 4.47 -13.34 -11.15
N ASN A 153 5.05 -12.21 -10.74
CA ASN A 153 5.48 -12.01 -9.36
C ASN A 153 4.27 -11.78 -8.43
N ASN A 154 3.41 -10.84 -8.81
CA ASN A 154 2.15 -10.55 -8.14
C ASN A 154 1.07 -10.44 -9.20
N VAL A 155 -0.03 -11.18 -9.06
CA VAL A 155 -1.15 -11.09 -10.00
C VAL A 155 -1.82 -9.73 -9.81
N SER A 156 -1.97 -8.96 -10.91
CA SER A 156 -2.81 -7.76 -10.87
C SER A 156 -4.28 -8.19 -10.78
N ASP A 157 -4.96 -7.88 -9.68
CA ASP A 157 -6.25 -8.47 -9.34
C ASP A 157 -7.30 -7.39 -9.02
N ILE A 158 -8.44 -7.45 -9.72
CA ILE A 158 -9.56 -6.54 -9.46
C ILE A 158 -10.11 -6.67 -8.04
N ASP A 159 -10.03 -7.85 -7.44
CA ASP A 159 -10.51 -8.08 -6.08
C ASP A 159 -9.60 -7.46 -5.04
N ASP A 160 -8.29 -7.39 -5.30
CA ASP A 160 -7.33 -6.68 -4.45
C ASP A 160 -7.60 -5.17 -4.51
N LEU A 161 -7.95 -4.64 -5.71
CA LEU A 161 -8.42 -3.26 -5.83
C LEU A 161 -9.69 -3.02 -4.99
N ILE A 162 -10.67 -3.92 -5.05
CA ILE A 162 -11.92 -3.82 -4.26
C ILE A 162 -11.60 -3.83 -2.77
N LEU A 163 -10.75 -4.76 -2.30
CA LEU A 163 -10.37 -4.87 -0.88
C LEU A 163 -9.65 -3.62 -0.39
N ASN A 164 -8.72 -3.08 -1.17
CA ASN A 164 -8.00 -1.84 -0.87
C ASN A 164 -8.96 -0.66 -0.68
N VAL A 165 -9.94 -0.52 -1.58
CA VAL A 165 -10.93 0.56 -1.52
C VAL A 165 -11.86 0.38 -0.31
N ILE A 166 -12.35 -0.83 -0.06
CA ILE A 166 -13.20 -1.12 1.12
C ILE A 166 -12.43 -0.79 2.39
N GLY A 167 -11.18 -1.26 2.51
CA GLY A 167 -10.35 -1.00 3.69
C GLY A 167 -10.08 0.48 3.92
N TYR A 168 -9.79 1.24 2.85
CA TYR A 168 -9.65 2.69 2.91
C TYR A 168 -10.93 3.36 3.46
N MET A 169 -12.10 3.00 2.90
CA MET A 169 -13.38 3.59 3.30
C MET A 169 -13.76 3.21 4.74
N CYS A 170 -13.53 1.97 5.15
CA CYS A 170 -13.74 1.54 6.54
C CYS A 170 -12.83 2.29 7.52
N ALA A 171 -11.57 2.55 7.14
CA ALA A 171 -10.63 3.28 7.98
C ALA A 171 -11.05 4.74 8.26
N LEU A 172 -11.89 5.35 7.41
CA LEU A 172 -12.46 6.67 7.68
C LEU A 172 -13.25 6.71 8.99
N LEU A 173 -13.87 5.60 9.38
CA LEU A 173 -14.62 5.49 10.65
C LEU A 173 -13.69 5.62 11.88
N LEU A 174 -12.40 5.34 11.71
CA LEU A 174 -11.39 5.44 12.78
C LEU A 174 -10.82 6.86 12.92
N VAL A 175 -11.01 7.74 11.93
CA VAL A 175 -10.46 9.11 11.93
C VAL A 175 -10.84 9.92 13.18
N PRO A 176 -12.12 9.96 13.64
CA PRO A 176 -12.50 10.69 14.85
C PRO A 176 -11.74 10.23 16.09
N TRP A 177 -11.54 8.91 16.22
CA TRP A 177 -10.80 8.31 17.34
C TRP A 177 -9.33 8.74 17.33
N PHE A 178 -8.66 8.70 16.16
CA PHE A 178 -7.27 9.19 16.02
C PHE A 178 -7.14 10.69 16.32
N LYS A 179 -8.10 11.54 15.87
CA LYS A 179 -8.12 12.96 16.22
C LYS A 179 -8.15 13.19 17.74
N THR A 180 -8.92 12.39 18.45
CA THR A 180 -9.02 12.46 19.91
C THR A 180 -7.71 12.08 20.59
N ILE A 181 -7.10 10.96 20.18
CA ILE A 181 -5.81 10.49 20.76
C ILE A 181 -4.70 11.54 20.58
N PHE A 182 -4.57 12.08 19.39
CA PHE A 182 -3.50 13.06 19.10
C PHE A 182 -3.87 14.49 19.48
N LYS A 183 -5.04 14.72 20.09
CA LYS A 183 -5.55 16.06 20.49
C LYS A 183 -5.47 17.09 19.37
N LEU A 184 -5.74 16.66 18.15
CA LEU A 184 -5.66 17.51 16.97
C LEU A 184 -6.96 18.32 16.84
N LYS A 185 -6.83 19.64 16.89
CA LYS A 185 -7.93 20.55 16.57
C LYS A 185 -8.07 20.62 15.04
N ASN A 186 -9.32 20.62 14.56
CA ASN A 186 -9.57 20.92 13.15
C ASN A 186 -8.98 22.29 12.80
N LYS A 187 -8.01 22.33 11.91
CA LYS A 187 -7.32 23.56 11.50
C LYS A 187 -8.13 24.41 10.50
N PHE A 188 -9.32 23.93 10.10
CA PHE A 188 -10.16 24.61 9.10
C PHE A 188 -11.63 24.59 9.51
N HIS A 189 -12.13 25.73 9.85
CA HIS A 189 -13.51 26.17 9.61
C HIS A 189 -13.50 27.03 8.36
#